data_ac4e6532c925f367bc8e8dfa46dbf0c1
#
_entry.id   ac4e6532c925f367bc8e8dfa46dbf0c1
#
_cell.length_a   1.000
_cell.length_b   1.000
_cell.length_c   1.000
_cell.angle_alpha   90.00
_cell.angle_beta   90.00
_cell.angle_gamma   90.00
#
_symmetry.space_group_name_H-M   'P 1'
#
loop_
_entity.id
_entity.type
_entity.pdbx_description
1 polymer ?
#
loop_
_entity_poly.entity_id
_entity_poly.type
_entity_poly.pdbx_seq_one_letter_code
_entity_poly.pdbx_strand_id
1 'polypeptide(L)'
;NRVMPSPDGFTWTVRVAAAANQWLSVTFGNGLFVAVSPTGFGNRAMYSTDGITWVSSYPPDSYWVSVTYGAGRFVAVALSGTVKAMYSTDGITWSSSASLTLSNGRAITYGNGLFVAVFSSGGMVSTSNDGNIWTSRTSPVGDWQTAAYGDGMFVVLSASGLPRAMSSPDGVTWTARTATGDNNWQSVTFGYDRFVAVSNTGSGPLVMVSYNGMDWQSRVGVSDPVWLAVTYGAGLFVAVSDIFAGNQVMTSYAVTVWASGV
;
A
#
# COMPACT_ATOMS: atom_id res chain seq x y z
N ASN A 1 -9.44 -13.24 -15.44
CA ASN A 1 -9.09 -11.82 -15.60
C ASN A 1 -8.89 -11.22 -14.21
N ARG A 2 -7.73 -10.57 -13.96
CA ARG A 2 -7.37 -10.11 -12.60
C ARG A 2 -6.68 -8.74 -12.61
N VAL A 3 -6.74 -8.03 -13.73
CA VAL A 3 -6.22 -6.67 -13.89
C VAL A 3 -7.28 -5.81 -14.56
N MET A 4 -7.43 -4.61 -14.07
CA MET A 4 -8.31 -3.61 -14.67
C MET A 4 -7.57 -2.26 -14.70
N PRO A 5 -7.03 -1.83 -15.83
CA PRO A 5 -6.55 -0.47 -16.01
C PRO A 5 -7.70 0.48 -16.32
N SER A 6 -7.53 1.73 -15.91
CA SER A 6 -8.39 2.85 -16.27
C SER A 6 -7.54 4.05 -16.69
N PRO A 7 -7.82 4.72 -17.78
CA PRO A 7 -7.13 5.94 -18.20
C PRO A 7 -7.59 7.18 -17.43
N ASP A 8 -8.77 7.14 -16.84
CA ASP A 8 -9.45 8.31 -16.26
C ASP A 8 -9.98 8.08 -14.83
N GLY A 9 -9.87 6.85 -14.29
CA GLY A 9 -10.42 6.45 -13.00
C GLY A 9 -11.91 6.11 -13.01
N PHE A 10 -12.60 6.28 -14.15
CA PHE A 10 -14.05 6.04 -14.32
C PHE A 10 -14.32 4.88 -15.27
N THR A 11 -13.58 4.80 -16.36
CA THR A 11 -13.74 3.75 -17.38
C THR A 11 -12.74 2.62 -17.13
N TRP A 12 -13.21 1.46 -16.73
CA TRP A 12 -12.36 0.33 -16.38
C TRP A 12 -12.44 -0.79 -17.43
N THR A 13 -11.29 -1.28 -17.86
CA THR A 13 -11.21 -2.35 -18.85
C THR A 13 -10.58 -3.60 -18.26
N VAL A 14 -11.29 -4.71 -18.31
CA VAL A 14 -10.77 -6.00 -17.82
C VAL A 14 -9.64 -6.50 -18.71
N ARG A 15 -8.52 -6.92 -18.12
CA ARG A 15 -7.35 -7.49 -18.78
C ARG A 15 -6.95 -8.82 -18.15
N VAL A 16 -6.12 -9.56 -18.86
CA VAL A 16 -5.58 -10.83 -18.39
C VAL A 16 -4.27 -10.57 -17.64
N ALA A 17 -4.18 -11.03 -16.41
CA ALA A 17 -2.93 -11.04 -15.65
C ALA A 17 -1.98 -12.12 -16.19
N ALA A 18 -0.68 -11.99 -15.92
CA ALA A 18 0.32 -12.96 -16.34
C ALA A 18 0.12 -14.36 -15.72
N ALA A 19 -0.57 -14.43 -14.57
CA ALA A 19 -0.93 -15.68 -13.90
C ALA A 19 -2.23 -15.52 -13.08
N ALA A 20 -2.88 -16.62 -12.74
CA ALA A 20 -4.10 -16.66 -11.93
C ALA A 20 -3.82 -16.52 -10.42
N ASN A 21 -2.93 -15.60 -10.05
CA ASN A 21 -2.54 -15.29 -8.69
C ASN A 21 -3.44 -14.24 -8.03
N GLN A 22 -3.36 -14.11 -6.70
CA GLN A 22 -3.97 -13.01 -5.95
C GLN A 22 -3.01 -11.82 -5.94
N TRP A 23 -3.15 -10.90 -6.88
CA TRP A 23 -2.31 -9.70 -6.97
C TRP A 23 -2.76 -8.68 -5.92
N LEU A 24 -1.91 -8.39 -4.92
CA LEU A 24 -2.26 -7.54 -3.77
C LEU A 24 -1.70 -6.12 -3.85
N SER A 25 -0.56 -5.94 -4.51
CA SER A 25 0.08 -4.64 -4.56
C SER A 25 0.69 -4.40 -5.94
N VAL A 26 0.59 -3.18 -6.42
CA VAL A 26 1.18 -2.71 -7.66
C VAL A 26 1.84 -1.36 -7.43
N THR A 27 2.98 -1.15 -8.06
CA THR A 27 3.69 0.13 -8.08
C THR A 27 4.15 0.45 -9.50
N PHE A 28 4.45 1.73 -9.75
CA PHE A 28 5.05 2.18 -11.00
C PHE A 28 6.39 2.86 -10.70
N GLY A 29 7.40 2.54 -11.48
CA GLY A 29 8.71 3.16 -11.38
C GLY A 29 9.58 2.75 -12.57
N ASN A 30 10.52 3.60 -12.95
CA ASN A 30 11.44 3.36 -14.07
C ASN A 30 10.74 2.93 -15.37
N GLY A 31 9.55 3.49 -15.66
CA GLY A 31 8.76 3.15 -16.84
C GLY A 31 8.06 1.79 -16.79
N LEU A 32 8.01 1.13 -15.63
CA LEU A 32 7.48 -0.21 -15.46
C LEU A 32 6.45 -0.27 -14.34
N PHE A 33 5.30 -0.89 -14.60
CA PHE A 33 4.40 -1.38 -13.56
C PHE A 33 4.91 -2.72 -13.05
N VAL A 34 4.94 -2.89 -11.74
CA VAL A 34 5.31 -4.15 -11.09
C VAL A 34 4.26 -4.51 -10.06
N ALA A 35 3.74 -5.73 -10.12
CA ALA A 35 2.78 -6.25 -9.15
C ALA A 35 3.30 -7.53 -8.47
N VAL A 36 2.91 -7.72 -7.20
CA VAL A 36 3.32 -8.87 -6.39
C VAL A 36 2.12 -9.61 -5.80
N SER A 37 2.33 -10.91 -5.51
CA SER A 37 1.29 -11.82 -5.06
C SER A 37 1.78 -12.73 -3.93
N PRO A 38 0.93 -13.04 -2.93
CA PRO A 38 1.20 -14.07 -1.94
C PRO A 38 0.97 -15.49 -2.46
N THR A 39 0.27 -15.66 -3.60
CA THR A 39 -0.05 -16.96 -4.18
C THR A 39 0.69 -17.19 -5.50
N GLY A 40 0.77 -18.47 -5.93
CA GLY A 40 1.47 -18.91 -7.14
C GLY A 40 2.68 -19.77 -6.81
N PHE A 41 3.22 -20.44 -7.84
CA PHE A 41 4.40 -21.30 -7.74
C PHE A 41 5.56 -20.67 -8.52
N GLY A 42 6.42 -19.91 -7.81
CA GLY A 42 7.56 -19.22 -8.40
C GLY A 42 7.20 -17.92 -9.16
N ASN A 43 6.02 -17.80 -9.75
CA ASN A 43 5.56 -16.67 -10.56
C ASN A 43 4.79 -15.61 -9.72
N ARG A 44 5.33 -15.22 -8.57
CA ARG A 44 4.68 -14.31 -7.60
C ARG A 44 4.94 -12.84 -7.85
N ALA A 45 5.51 -12.52 -8.99
CA ALA A 45 5.59 -11.15 -9.50
C ALA A 45 5.23 -11.12 -10.98
N MET A 46 4.75 -9.96 -11.42
CA MET A 46 4.53 -9.68 -12.84
C MET A 46 4.86 -8.22 -13.11
N TYR A 47 5.19 -7.91 -14.36
CA TYR A 47 5.51 -6.57 -14.80
C TYR A 47 4.82 -6.22 -16.11
N SER A 48 4.69 -4.93 -16.39
CA SER A 48 4.10 -4.40 -17.61
C SER A 48 4.67 -3.01 -17.93
N THR A 49 4.87 -2.69 -19.19
CA THR A 49 5.27 -1.36 -19.65
C THR A 49 4.08 -0.46 -19.97
N ASP A 50 2.89 -1.05 -20.18
CA ASP A 50 1.68 -0.37 -20.65
C ASP A 50 0.47 -0.51 -19.69
N GLY A 51 0.60 -1.32 -18.62
CA GLY A 51 -0.50 -1.66 -17.72
C GLY A 51 -1.56 -2.58 -18.31
N ILE A 52 -1.38 -3.02 -19.56
CA ILE A 52 -2.33 -3.83 -20.35
C ILE A 52 -1.80 -5.25 -20.54
N THR A 53 -0.57 -5.38 -21.01
CA THR A 53 0.11 -6.65 -21.26
C THR A 53 1.05 -6.97 -20.10
N TRP A 54 0.78 -8.06 -19.40
CA TRP A 54 1.53 -8.46 -18.22
C TRP A 54 2.37 -9.72 -18.45
N VAL A 55 3.59 -9.69 -17.97
CA VAL A 55 4.57 -10.79 -18.08
C VAL A 55 4.95 -11.27 -16.69
N SER A 56 5.01 -12.60 -16.50
CA SER A 56 5.44 -13.19 -15.23
C SER A 56 6.92 -12.93 -14.97
N SER A 57 7.22 -12.65 -13.71
CA SER A 57 8.57 -12.62 -13.15
C SER A 57 8.65 -13.68 -12.03
N TYR A 58 9.85 -14.20 -11.78
CA TYR A 58 10.10 -15.34 -10.91
C TYR A 58 10.96 -14.93 -9.71
N PRO A 59 10.38 -14.22 -8.72
CA PRO A 59 11.11 -13.80 -7.52
C PRO A 59 11.38 -14.97 -6.58
N PRO A 60 12.22 -14.78 -5.53
CA PRO A 60 12.32 -15.72 -4.41
C PRO A 60 10.94 -16.07 -3.84
N ASP A 61 10.75 -17.34 -3.47
CA ASP A 61 9.42 -17.85 -3.08
C ASP A 61 9.05 -17.42 -1.65
N SER A 62 8.14 -16.47 -1.52
CA SER A 62 7.55 -15.97 -0.27
C SER A 62 6.18 -15.37 -0.54
N TYR A 63 5.40 -15.10 0.51
CA TYR A 63 4.05 -14.50 0.40
C TYR A 63 4.16 -12.98 0.28
N TRP A 64 4.44 -12.49 -0.94
CA TRP A 64 4.63 -11.07 -1.21
C TRP A 64 3.32 -10.29 -1.14
N VAL A 65 3.28 -9.22 -0.34
CA VAL A 65 2.04 -8.48 -0.05
C VAL A 65 2.10 -7.00 -0.40
N SER A 66 3.29 -6.42 -0.45
CA SER A 66 3.43 -4.98 -0.76
C SER A 66 4.72 -4.72 -1.52
N VAL A 67 4.67 -3.85 -2.52
CA VAL A 67 5.81 -3.42 -3.34
C VAL A 67 5.79 -1.91 -3.51
N THR A 68 6.97 -1.30 -3.48
CA THR A 68 7.17 0.13 -3.77
C THR A 68 8.38 0.34 -4.65
N TYR A 69 8.47 1.52 -5.27
CA TYR A 69 9.65 1.95 -6.02
C TYR A 69 10.26 3.19 -5.39
N GLY A 70 11.57 3.19 -5.25
CA GLY A 70 12.34 4.33 -4.74
C GLY A 70 13.84 4.08 -4.89
N ALA A 71 14.67 5.12 -4.82
CA ALA A 71 16.13 5.03 -4.96
C ALA A 71 16.59 4.19 -6.17
N GLY A 72 15.85 4.25 -7.30
CA GLY A 72 16.19 3.52 -8.52
C GLY A 72 15.91 2.01 -8.45
N ARG A 73 15.11 1.52 -7.51
CA ARG A 73 14.78 0.09 -7.39
C ARG A 73 13.37 -0.19 -6.86
N PHE A 74 12.87 -1.35 -7.21
CA PHE A 74 11.67 -1.93 -6.62
C PHE A 74 12.07 -2.69 -5.37
N VAL A 75 11.27 -2.57 -4.32
CA VAL A 75 11.45 -3.32 -3.06
C VAL A 75 10.09 -3.86 -2.62
N ALA A 76 10.04 -5.14 -2.27
CA ALA A 76 8.83 -5.78 -1.78
C ALA A 76 9.05 -6.47 -0.44
N VAL A 77 7.99 -6.55 0.37
CA VAL A 77 7.97 -7.24 1.66
C VAL A 77 6.96 -8.38 1.67
N ALA A 78 7.25 -9.40 2.46
CA ALA A 78 6.44 -10.59 2.59
C ALA A 78 5.70 -10.67 3.92
N LEU A 79 4.45 -11.18 3.87
CA LEU A 79 3.70 -11.56 5.06
C LEU A 79 4.37 -12.73 5.78
N SER A 80 4.79 -13.74 5.01
CA SER A 80 5.44 -14.96 5.53
C SER A 80 6.32 -15.58 4.45
N GLY A 81 7.11 -16.59 4.83
CA GLY A 81 8.05 -17.25 3.95
C GLY A 81 9.48 -17.16 4.49
N THR A 82 10.43 -17.76 3.79
CA THR A 82 11.84 -17.76 4.18
C THR A 82 12.52 -16.41 3.91
N VAL A 83 12.17 -15.77 2.81
CA VAL A 83 12.64 -14.44 2.42
C VAL A 83 11.62 -13.40 2.86
N LYS A 84 12.04 -12.38 3.64
CA LYS A 84 11.14 -11.37 4.21
C LYS A 84 11.05 -10.10 3.37
N ALA A 85 12.11 -9.80 2.62
CA ALA A 85 12.11 -8.72 1.63
C ALA A 85 12.93 -9.13 0.40
N MET A 86 12.60 -8.55 -0.73
CA MET A 86 13.32 -8.68 -1.99
C MET A 86 13.45 -7.33 -2.66
N TYR A 87 14.45 -7.19 -3.53
CA TYR A 87 14.65 -5.98 -4.31
C TYR A 87 15.04 -6.29 -5.76
N SER A 88 14.80 -5.33 -6.64
CA SER A 88 15.12 -5.41 -8.06
C SER A 88 15.43 -4.02 -8.62
N THR A 89 16.42 -3.89 -9.48
CA THR A 89 16.73 -2.64 -10.19
C THR A 89 15.98 -2.50 -11.52
N ASP A 90 15.52 -3.63 -12.06
CA ASP A 90 14.84 -3.70 -13.37
C ASP A 90 13.34 -4.10 -13.27
N GLY A 91 12.86 -4.49 -12.07
CA GLY A 91 11.49 -5.00 -11.85
C GLY A 91 11.23 -6.40 -12.39
N ILE A 92 12.26 -7.05 -12.96
CA ILE A 92 12.17 -8.35 -13.64
C ILE A 92 12.98 -9.40 -12.88
N THR A 93 14.23 -9.09 -12.56
CA THR A 93 15.16 -9.95 -11.83
C THR A 93 15.20 -9.54 -10.36
N TRP A 94 14.93 -10.46 -9.46
CA TRP A 94 14.79 -10.20 -8.03
C TRP A 94 15.86 -10.87 -7.20
N SER A 95 16.37 -10.15 -6.23
CA SER A 95 17.31 -10.63 -5.22
C SER A 95 16.69 -10.64 -3.83
N SER A 96 17.01 -11.66 -3.03
CA SER A 96 16.63 -11.71 -1.62
C SER A 96 17.38 -10.64 -0.83
N SER A 97 16.68 -9.95 0.07
CA SER A 97 17.31 -9.08 1.06
C SER A 97 18.03 -9.89 2.12
N ALA A 98 19.20 -9.42 2.54
CA ALA A 98 20.08 -10.20 3.41
C ALA A 98 19.73 -10.10 4.92
N SER A 99 19.10 -9.02 5.37
CA SER A 99 19.07 -8.70 6.81
C SER A 99 17.69 -8.47 7.42
N LEU A 100 16.59 -8.49 6.62
CA LEU A 100 15.25 -8.38 7.20
C LEU A 100 14.82 -9.71 7.83
N THR A 101 14.69 -9.74 9.15
CA THR A 101 14.31 -10.94 9.92
C THR A 101 12.88 -10.94 10.42
N LEU A 102 12.21 -9.77 10.40
CA LEU A 102 10.84 -9.61 10.89
C LEU A 102 9.84 -10.32 9.96
N SER A 103 8.90 -11.02 10.55
CA SER A 103 7.77 -11.66 9.87
C SER A 103 6.51 -10.78 9.95
N ASN A 104 5.46 -11.16 9.21
CA ASN A 104 4.19 -10.45 9.15
C ASN A 104 4.31 -9.03 8.56
N GLY A 105 5.14 -8.88 7.53
CA GLY A 105 5.18 -7.65 6.73
C GLY A 105 3.82 -7.34 6.13
N ARG A 106 3.39 -6.07 6.17
CA ARG A 106 2.10 -5.61 5.67
C ARG A 106 2.22 -4.58 4.57
N ALA A 107 3.01 -3.56 4.79
CA ALA A 107 3.20 -2.50 3.82
C ALA A 107 4.65 -2.04 3.75
N ILE A 108 5.01 -1.52 2.60
CA ILE A 108 6.27 -0.81 2.39
C ILE A 108 6.00 0.49 1.64
N THR A 109 6.65 1.56 2.05
CA THR A 109 6.64 2.85 1.36
C THR A 109 8.05 3.39 1.21
N TYR A 110 8.23 4.35 0.32
CA TYR A 110 9.49 5.06 0.13
C TYR A 110 9.29 6.56 0.24
N GLY A 111 10.15 7.23 0.97
CA GLY A 111 10.17 8.68 1.11
C GLY A 111 11.45 9.16 1.78
N ASN A 112 11.83 10.39 1.56
CA ASN A 112 13.00 11.03 2.17
C ASN A 112 14.29 10.16 2.10
N GLY A 113 14.51 9.46 0.97
CA GLY A 113 15.66 8.59 0.77
C GLY A 113 15.60 7.24 1.51
N LEU A 114 14.48 6.87 2.12
CA LEU A 114 14.34 5.73 3.01
C LEU A 114 13.16 4.83 2.61
N PHE A 115 13.38 3.53 2.52
CA PHE A 115 12.32 2.52 2.53
C PHE A 115 11.89 2.28 3.96
N VAL A 116 10.60 2.28 4.20
CA VAL A 116 9.97 2.01 5.51
C VAL A 116 9.00 0.84 5.35
N ALA A 117 9.29 -0.27 6.04
CA ALA A 117 8.45 -1.46 6.10
C ALA A 117 7.76 -1.56 7.45
N VAL A 118 6.46 -1.88 7.46
CA VAL A 118 5.65 -2.02 8.67
C VAL A 118 5.08 -3.43 8.81
N PHE A 119 4.82 -3.83 10.05
CA PHE A 119 4.50 -5.21 10.42
C PHE A 119 3.26 -5.25 11.33
N SER A 120 2.46 -6.31 11.20
CA SER A 120 1.21 -6.47 11.97
C SER A 120 1.41 -6.94 13.41
N SER A 121 2.61 -7.07 13.89
CA SER A 121 2.85 -7.50 15.27
C SER A 121 4.04 -6.78 15.91
N GLY A 122 3.91 -6.49 17.20
CA GLY A 122 5.03 -6.07 18.04
C GLY A 122 5.46 -4.61 17.94
N GLY A 123 4.73 -3.74 17.24
CA GLY A 123 5.09 -2.32 17.15
C GLY A 123 6.47 -2.12 16.51
N MET A 124 6.77 -2.84 15.44
CA MET A 124 8.06 -2.79 14.79
C MET A 124 7.97 -2.18 13.40
N VAL A 125 8.95 -1.36 13.09
CA VAL A 125 9.22 -0.79 11.77
C VAL A 125 10.63 -1.19 11.38
N SER A 126 10.87 -1.45 10.11
CA SER A 126 12.22 -1.61 9.59
C SER A 126 12.48 -0.60 8.49
N THR A 127 13.69 -0.07 8.46
CA THR A 127 14.11 0.94 7.50
C THR A 127 15.32 0.48 6.71
N SER A 128 15.42 0.91 5.44
CA SER A 128 16.53 0.60 4.55
C SER A 128 16.75 1.75 3.57
N ASN A 129 18.01 2.10 3.27
CA ASN A 129 18.32 3.05 2.21
C ASN A 129 18.39 2.38 0.82
N ASP A 130 18.59 1.07 0.80
CA ASP A 130 18.88 0.32 -0.42
C ASP A 130 17.96 -0.90 -0.67
N GLY A 131 16.99 -1.17 0.23
CA GLY A 131 16.10 -2.31 0.16
C GLY A 131 16.77 -3.66 0.46
N ASN A 132 18.08 -3.69 0.70
CA ASN A 132 18.85 -4.90 1.01
C ASN A 132 19.23 -4.98 2.48
N ILE A 133 19.85 -3.93 3.02
CA ILE A 133 20.26 -3.86 4.43
C ILE A 133 19.19 -3.12 5.23
N TRP A 134 18.64 -3.78 6.23
CA TRP A 134 17.54 -3.29 7.05
C TRP A 134 17.93 -3.06 8.50
N THR A 135 17.39 -2.01 9.08
CA THR A 135 17.55 -1.68 10.50
C THR A 135 16.17 -1.65 11.15
N SER A 136 16.00 -2.45 12.21
CA SER A 136 14.76 -2.42 13.01
C SER A 136 14.68 -1.14 13.83
N ARG A 137 13.46 -0.57 13.90
CA ARG A 137 13.14 0.64 14.65
C ARG A 137 12.02 0.36 15.63
N THR A 138 12.07 1.03 16.77
CA THR A 138 10.99 0.99 17.76
C THR A 138 9.87 1.94 17.32
N SER A 139 8.62 1.48 17.41
CA SER A 139 7.43 2.29 17.17
C SER A 139 6.36 1.99 18.20
N PRO A 140 5.30 2.80 18.31
CA PRO A 140 4.13 2.45 19.10
C PRO A 140 3.61 1.06 18.73
N VAL A 141 3.17 0.30 19.73
CA VAL A 141 2.62 -1.06 19.51
C VAL A 141 1.29 -0.93 18.76
N GLY A 142 1.13 -1.70 17.69
CA GLY A 142 -0.07 -1.70 16.85
C GLY A 142 -0.05 -2.83 15.83
N ASP A 143 -1.21 -3.12 15.25
CA ASP A 143 -1.38 -4.02 14.10
C ASP A 143 -1.27 -3.19 12.81
N TRP A 144 -0.04 -2.78 12.48
CA TRP A 144 0.23 -1.86 11.38
C TRP A 144 -0.05 -2.50 10.02
N GLN A 145 -0.94 -1.88 9.25
CA GLN A 145 -1.50 -2.45 8.03
C GLN A 145 -1.05 -1.73 6.76
N THR A 146 -0.94 -0.41 6.78
CA THR A 146 -0.68 0.40 5.60
C THR A 146 0.23 1.56 5.91
N ALA A 147 1.00 2.01 4.92
CA ALA A 147 1.94 3.13 5.06
C ALA A 147 1.97 3.98 3.79
N ALA A 148 2.14 5.29 3.96
CA ALA A 148 2.38 6.24 2.89
C ALA A 148 3.39 7.30 3.32
N TYR A 149 4.00 7.96 2.34
CA TYR A 149 4.84 9.14 2.54
C TYR A 149 4.35 10.29 1.68
N GLY A 150 4.31 11.48 2.24
CA GLY A 150 3.99 12.70 1.54
C GLY A 150 4.24 13.92 2.42
N ASP A 151 4.51 15.05 1.81
CA ASP A 151 4.76 16.33 2.48
C ASP A 151 5.73 16.23 3.67
N GLY A 152 6.84 15.49 3.47
CA GLY A 152 7.87 15.32 4.50
C GLY A 152 7.50 14.38 5.66
N MET A 153 6.34 13.68 5.61
CA MET A 153 5.82 12.86 6.69
C MET A 153 5.56 11.42 6.25
N PHE A 154 6.04 10.46 7.01
CA PHE A 154 5.58 9.08 6.97
C PHE A 154 4.34 8.93 7.82
N VAL A 155 3.34 8.27 7.31
CA VAL A 155 2.08 7.94 7.99
C VAL A 155 1.86 6.45 7.93
N VAL A 156 1.47 5.86 9.05
CA VAL A 156 1.14 4.44 9.17
C VAL A 156 -0.19 4.30 9.89
N LEU A 157 -1.05 3.42 9.39
CA LEU A 157 -2.35 3.15 9.97
C LEU A 157 -2.51 1.68 10.32
N SER A 158 -3.34 1.41 11.29
CA SER A 158 -3.55 0.09 11.86
C SER A 158 -4.95 -0.46 11.55
N ALA A 159 -4.99 -1.78 11.37
CA ALA A 159 -6.24 -2.52 11.20
C ALA A 159 -6.97 -2.78 12.52
N SER A 160 -6.24 -2.91 13.63
CA SER A 160 -6.80 -3.23 14.94
C SER A 160 -5.96 -2.67 16.09
N GLY A 161 -6.52 -2.63 17.30
CA GLY A 161 -5.84 -2.12 18.49
C GLY A 161 -5.71 -0.58 18.53
N LEU A 162 -5.07 -0.06 19.56
CA LEU A 162 -4.77 1.36 19.72
C LEU A 162 -3.26 1.53 19.92
N PRO A 163 -2.63 2.58 19.36
CA PRO A 163 -3.22 3.65 18.54
C PRO A 163 -3.56 3.18 17.11
N ARG A 164 -4.48 3.86 16.44
CA ARG A 164 -4.88 3.56 15.06
C ARG A 164 -4.02 4.25 14.00
N ALA A 165 -3.19 5.18 14.41
CA ALA A 165 -2.29 5.91 13.53
C ALA A 165 -0.96 6.20 14.24
N MET A 166 0.09 6.32 13.46
CA MET A 166 1.36 6.90 13.87
C MET A 166 1.98 7.68 12.71
N SER A 167 2.85 8.63 13.04
CA SER A 167 3.59 9.39 12.04
C SER A 167 5.04 9.60 12.43
N SER A 168 5.87 9.86 11.42
CA SER A 168 7.30 10.12 11.59
C SER A 168 7.82 11.05 10.48
N PRO A 169 8.57 12.12 10.79
CA PRO A 169 9.19 12.96 9.79
C PRO A 169 10.44 12.31 9.17
N ASP A 170 11.08 11.38 9.87
CA ASP A 170 12.38 10.80 9.52
C ASP A 170 12.33 9.28 9.23
N GLY A 171 11.18 8.63 9.45
CA GLY A 171 11.01 7.17 9.34
C GLY A 171 11.67 6.38 10.49
N VAL A 172 12.28 7.06 11.45
CA VAL A 172 13.05 6.47 12.57
C VAL A 172 12.37 6.70 13.91
N THR A 173 11.95 7.94 14.15
CA THR A 173 11.25 8.35 15.39
C THR A 173 9.76 8.42 15.14
N TRP A 174 8.99 7.56 15.81
CA TRP A 174 7.56 7.40 15.58
C TRP A 174 6.72 7.91 16.74
N THR A 175 5.70 8.66 16.42
CA THR A 175 4.74 9.22 17.39
C THR A 175 3.35 8.67 17.12
N ALA A 176 2.70 8.14 18.17
CA ALA A 176 1.30 7.72 18.12
C ALA A 176 0.37 8.90 17.80
N ARG A 177 -0.65 8.64 16.97
CA ARG A 177 -1.67 9.61 16.55
C ARG A 177 -3.06 9.03 16.74
N THR A 178 -4.04 9.90 16.87
CA THR A 178 -5.45 9.53 16.97
C THR A 178 -6.08 9.55 15.59
N ALA A 179 -6.58 8.40 15.14
CA ALA A 179 -7.42 8.33 13.94
C ALA A 179 -8.89 8.69 14.27
N THR A 180 -9.68 8.96 13.24
CA THR A 180 -11.12 9.22 13.42
C THR A 180 -11.88 7.90 13.54
N GLY A 181 -12.20 7.51 14.75
CA GLY A 181 -12.95 6.29 15.01
C GLY A 181 -12.11 5.01 15.05
N ASP A 182 -12.77 3.94 15.50
CA ASP A 182 -12.17 2.62 15.71
C ASP A 182 -12.35 1.72 14.49
N ASN A 183 -11.93 2.23 13.34
CA ASN A 183 -12.07 1.58 12.04
C ASN A 183 -10.86 0.70 11.71
N ASN A 184 -11.10 -0.31 10.89
CA ASN A 184 -10.05 -1.16 10.34
C ASN A 184 -9.48 -0.51 9.06
N TRP A 185 -8.45 0.34 9.23
CA TRP A 185 -7.84 1.09 8.14
C TRP A 185 -6.98 0.18 7.24
N GLN A 186 -7.38 0.05 5.97
CA GLN A 186 -6.78 -0.87 5.01
C GLN A 186 -5.73 -0.23 4.12
N SER A 187 -5.95 1.01 3.71
CA SER A 187 -5.08 1.68 2.77
C SER A 187 -4.99 3.16 3.06
N VAL A 188 -3.80 3.73 2.86
CA VAL A 188 -3.54 5.17 2.89
C VAL A 188 -2.69 5.55 1.69
N THR A 189 -2.98 6.70 1.10
CA THR A 189 -2.20 7.33 0.03
C THR A 189 -2.00 8.80 0.30
N PHE A 190 -1.00 9.40 -0.35
CA PHE A 190 -0.81 10.86 -0.36
C PHE A 190 -1.00 11.39 -1.78
N GLY A 191 -1.70 12.50 -1.87
CA GLY A 191 -1.89 13.24 -3.12
C GLY A 191 -2.64 14.54 -2.87
N TYR A 192 -2.48 15.51 -3.75
CA TYR A 192 -3.14 16.81 -3.66
C TYR A 192 -3.08 17.40 -2.22
N ASP A 193 -1.86 17.52 -1.65
CA ASP A 193 -1.53 18.11 -0.32
C ASP A 193 -2.12 17.36 0.88
N ARG A 194 -2.58 16.11 0.74
CA ARG A 194 -3.20 15.41 1.86
C ARG A 194 -3.02 13.89 1.81
N PHE A 195 -3.07 13.31 2.98
CA PHE A 195 -3.26 11.87 3.15
C PHE A 195 -4.74 11.55 3.10
N VAL A 196 -5.07 10.46 2.42
CA VAL A 196 -6.43 9.90 2.36
C VAL A 196 -6.35 8.44 2.75
N ALA A 197 -7.18 8.04 3.70
CA ALA A 197 -7.27 6.65 4.14
C ALA A 197 -8.68 6.11 4.01
N VAL A 198 -8.76 4.81 3.73
CA VAL A 198 -10.02 4.07 3.62
C VAL A 198 -9.99 2.84 4.51
N SER A 199 -11.18 2.44 4.98
CA SER A 199 -11.35 1.29 5.85
C SER A 199 -12.42 0.32 5.33
N ASN A 200 -12.33 -0.94 5.74
CA ASN A 200 -13.28 -1.97 5.33
C ASN A 200 -14.34 -2.30 6.39
N THR A 201 -14.16 -1.83 7.61
CA THR A 201 -15.14 -1.97 8.71
C THR A 201 -14.98 -0.83 9.70
N GLY A 202 -16.02 -0.57 10.48
CA GLY A 202 -15.98 0.40 11.56
C GLY A 202 -17.37 0.97 11.87
N SER A 203 -17.45 1.77 12.93
CA SER A 203 -18.70 2.38 13.43
C SER A 203 -18.85 3.85 13.02
N GLY A 204 -18.35 4.23 11.86
CA GLY A 204 -18.39 5.63 11.43
C GLY A 204 -18.02 5.79 9.95
N PRO A 205 -17.71 7.02 9.51
CA PRO A 205 -17.24 7.25 8.17
C PRO A 205 -15.99 6.43 7.85
N LEU A 206 -16.01 5.73 6.73
CA LEU A 206 -14.95 4.81 6.30
C LEU A 206 -13.83 5.50 5.51
N VAL A 207 -13.86 6.82 5.47
CA VAL A 207 -12.82 7.67 4.87
C VAL A 207 -12.36 8.68 5.91
N MET A 208 -11.05 8.88 6.02
CA MET A 208 -10.46 9.99 6.76
C MET A 208 -9.37 10.66 5.95
N VAL A 209 -9.15 11.93 6.25
CA VAL A 209 -8.14 12.75 5.61
C VAL A 209 -7.27 13.46 6.64
N SER A 210 -6.01 13.72 6.27
CA SER A 210 -5.09 14.54 7.06
C SER A 210 -4.24 15.39 6.12
N TYR A 211 -4.05 16.66 6.44
CA TYR A 211 -3.20 17.60 5.68
C TYR A 211 -1.73 17.56 6.15
N ASN A 212 -1.49 17.05 7.35
CA ASN A 212 -0.16 17.07 7.99
C ASN A 212 0.32 15.68 8.46
N GLY A 213 -0.49 14.62 8.22
CA GLY A 213 -0.20 13.26 8.70
C GLY A 213 -0.34 13.07 10.22
N MET A 214 -0.80 14.08 10.96
CA MET A 214 -0.92 14.06 12.42
C MET A 214 -2.37 14.14 12.88
N ASP A 215 -3.13 15.08 12.31
CA ASP A 215 -4.51 15.37 12.66
C ASP A 215 -5.45 14.83 11.58
N TRP A 216 -6.40 13.99 11.97
CA TRP A 216 -7.28 13.31 11.06
C TRP A 216 -8.72 13.78 11.16
N GLN A 217 -9.40 13.90 10.05
CA GLN A 217 -10.79 14.31 9.91
C GLN A 217 -11.58 13.27 9.14
N SER A 218 -12.74 12.88 9.66
CA SER A 218 -13.67 12.00 8.96
C SER A 218 -14.23 12.65 7.70
N ARG A 219 -14.45 11.83 6.68
CA ARG A 219 -15.16 12.21 5.45
C ARG A 219 -16.22 11.18 5.14
N VAL A 220 -17.34 11.64 4.62
CA VAL A 220 -18.40 10.75 4.15
C VAL A 220 -17.96 10.21 2.78
N GLY A 221 -17.78 8.90 2.69
CA GLY A 221 -17.61 8.18 1.43
C GLY A 221 -18.95 7.83 0.80
N VAL A 222 -18.92 7.20 -0.36
CA VAL A 222 -20.11 6.55 -0.93
C VAL A 222 -20.53 5.40 0.02
N SER A 223 -21.83 5.25 0.19
CA SER A 223 -22.41 4.22 1.05
C SER A 223 -22.13 2.84 0.47
N ASP A 224 -20.99 2.27 0.85
CA ASP A 224 -20.74 0.84 0.81
C ASP A 224 -19.48 0.51 1.62
N PRO A 225 -19.42 -0.58 2.33
CA PRO A 225 -18.65 -0.59 3.57
C PRO A 225 -17.30 -1.29 3.53
N VAL A 226 -16.76 -1.72 2.38
CA VAL A 226 -15.54 -2.56 2.36
C VAL A 226 -14.49 -1.99 1.40
N TRP A 227 -13.93 -0.84 1.76
CA TRP A 227 -12.86 -0.24 0.95
C TRP A 227 -11.52 -0.88 1.30
N LEU A 228 -10.83 -1.45 0.31
CA LEU A 228 -9.57 -2.18 0.48
C LEU A 228 -8.34 -1.38 0.06
N ALA A 229 -8.45 -0.57 -0.96
CA ALA A 229 -7.31 0.21 -1.44
C ALA A 229 -7.75 1.61 -1.89
N VAL A 230 -6.85 2.58 -1.72
CA VAL A 230 -6.98 3.93 -2.25
C VAL A 230 -5.65 4.35 -2.87
N THR A 231 -5.72 5.03 -3.99
CA THR A 231 -4.57 5.60 -4.68
C THR A 231 -4.88 6.99 -5.20
N TYR A 232 -3.83 7.73 -5.58
CA TYR A 232 -3.94 9.03 -6.21
C TYR A 232 -3.15 9.07 -7.51
N GLY A 233 -3.73 9.62 -8.54
CA GLY A 233 -3.07 9.83 -9.83
C GLY A 233 -3.89 10.77 -10.71
N ALA A 234 -3.23 11.53 -11.58
CA ALA A 234 -3.85 12.47 -12.52
C ALA A 234 -4.88 13.42 -11.87
N GLY A 235 -4.62 13.87 -10.63
CA GLY A 235 -5.52 14.78 -9.91
C GLY A 235 -6.71 14.09 -9.23
N LEU A 236 -6.82 12.77 -9.27
CA LEU A 236 -7.97 12.02 -8.78
C LEU A 236 -7.56 11.00 -7.72
N PHE A 237 -8.29 10.96 -6.60
CA PHE A 237 -8.28 9.82 -5.68
C PHE A 237 -9.24 8.75 -6.19
N VAL A 238 -8.80 7.51 -6.18
CA VAL A 238 -9.59 6.35 -6.55
C VAL A 238 -9.51 5.32 -5.44
N ALA A 239 -10.65 4.89 -4.91
CA ALA A 239 -10.72 3.79 -3.97
C ALA A 239 -11.52 2.62 -4.54
N VAL A 240 -11.10 1.40 -4.20
CA VAL A 240 -11.70 0.16 -4.70
C VAL A 240 -12.11 -0.76 -3.55
N SER A 241 -13.15 -1.54 -3.79
CA SER A 241 -13.70 -2.51 -2.85
C SER A 241 -13.75 -3.92 -3.46
N ASP A 242 -13.93 -4.96 -2.64
CA ASP A 242 -14.02 -6.36 -3.08
C ASP A 242 -15.44 -6.93 -3.03
N ILE A 243 -16.44 -6.13 -2.75
CA ILE A 243 -17.82 -6.60 -2.71
C ILE A 243 -18.38 -6.81 -4.13
N PHE A 244 -19.09 -7.92 -4.33
CA PHE A 244 -19.67 -8.30 -5.61
C PHE A 244 -20.97 -7.54 -5.99
N ALA A 245 -21.49 -6.70 -5.11
CA ALA A 245 -22.70 -5.92 -5.33
C ALA A 245 -22.52 -4.48 -4.82
N GLY A 246 -23.03 -3.52 -5.55
CA GLY A 246 -22.93 -2.08 -5.21
C GLY A 246 -21.74 -1.37 -5.86
N ASN A 247 -21.32 -0.28 -5.26
CA ASN A 247 -20.25 0.57 -5.79
C ASN A 247 -18.87 -0.02 -5.47
N GLN A 248 -18.21 -0.58 -6.47
CA GLN A 248 -16.87 -1.18 -6.32
C GLN A 248 -15.74 -0.17 -6.48
N VAL A 249 -16.03 1.00 -7.00
CA VAL A 249 -15.08 2.10 -7.18
C VAL A 249 -15.73 3.39 -6.71
N MET A 250 -14.99 4.19 -5.93
CA MET A 250 -15.35 5.58 -5.67
C MET A 250 -14.19 6.51 -6.04
N THR A 251 -14.52 7.70 -6.49
CA THR A 251 -13.57 8.69 -6.95
C THR A 251 -13.82 10.05 -6.32
N SER A 252 -12.77 10.85 -6.15
CA SER A 252 -12.88 12.22 -5.68
C SER A 252 -11.69 13.07 -6.12
N TYR A 253 -11.93 14.28 -6.60
CA TYR A 253 -10.88 15.26 -6.89
C TYR A 253 -10.34 15.96 -5.63
N ALA A 254 -11.19 16.23 -4.67
CA ALA A 254 -10.85 17.06 -3.49
C ALA A 254 -11.14 16.39 -2.15
N VAL A 255 -11.61 15.14 -2.15
CA VAL A 255 -12.00 14.37 -0.96
C VAL A 255 -13.13 15.02 -0.13
N THR A 256 -13.79 16.02 -0.68
CA THR A 256 -14.97 16.65 -0.07
C THR A 256 -16.26 15.94 -0.45
N VAL A 257 -16.32 15.42 -1.67
CA VAL A 257 -17.43 14.62 -2.20
C VAL A 257 -16.84 13.42 -2.95
N TRP A 258 -17.35 12.24 -2.64
CA TRP A 258 -17.01 11.00 -3.34
C TRP A 258 -18.15 10.62 -4.28
N ALA A 259 -17.83 10.28 -5.50
CA ALA A 259 -18.75 9.77 -6.49
C ALA A 259 -18.54 8.26 -6.71
N SER A 260 -19.64 7.52 -6.90
CA SER A 260 -19.55 6.12 -7.33
C SER A 260 -19.02 6.06 -8.77
N GLY A 261 -17.97 5.28 -8.99
CA GLY A 261 -17.59 4.84 -10.32
C GLY A 261 -18.48 3.67 -10.74
N VAL A 262 -18.86 3.65 -12.00
CA VAL A 262 -19.71 2.60 -12.60
C VAL A 262 -18.91 1.34 -12.90
#